data_71cde9b03ba3a08012eabc911ab3a117
#
_entry.id   71cde9b03ba3a08012eabc911ab3a117
#
_cell.length_a   1.000
_cell.length_b   1.000
_cell.length_c   1.000
_cell.angle_alpha   90.00
_cell.angle_beta   90.00
_cell.angle_gamma   90.00
#
_symmetry.space_group_name_H-M   'P 1'
#
loop_
_entity.id
_entity.type
_entity.pdbx_description
1 polymer ?
#
loop_
_entity_poly.entity_id
_entity_poly.type
_entity_poly.pdbx_seq_one_letter_code
_entity_poly.pdbx_strand_id
1 'polypeptide(L)'
;GSDGYLGIALLKTIVEEGLYDREFVEKYTIGFDKLHEMLEGYSFEELERETWISIDDMKKFARTYATSKPAVIQTGNPLDQTPNSYQSCRLISILRAVTGNLDVPGGEVVANGVPFLNIKDVEDRSKRLMIGSEFKVAASLGLAPSQDVLRASYTSDPYPIKASLIFGSNPLMTYANTEGVHKAIMGLDFIATAEFFM
;
A
#
# COMPACT_ATOMS: atom_id res chain seq x y z
N GLY A 1 -6.36 -8.21 -7.38
CA GLY A 1 -5.43 -8.86 -6.45
C GLY A 1 -4.33 -9.66 -7.13
N SER A 2 -4.14 -9.53 -8.47
CA SER A 2 -3.12 -10.27 -9.23
C SER A 2 -1.88 -9.43 -9.56
N ASP A 3 -1.74 -8.26 -8.96
CA ASP A 3 -0.60 -7.34 -9.19
C ASP A 3 0.76 -8.01 -8.92
N GLY A 4 0.83 -8.89 -7.92
CA GLY A 4 2.03 -9.67 -7.63
C GLY A 4 2.41 -10.61 -8.77
N TYR A 5 1.45 -11.32 -9.33
CA TYR A 5 1.68 -12.21 -10.48
C TYR A 5 2.10 -11.44 -11.73
N LEU A 6 1.50 -10.27 -11.97
CA LEU A 6 1.96 -9.38 -13.04
C LEU A 6 3.40 -8.92 -12.79
N GLY A 7 3.72 -8.50 -11.57
CA GLY A 7 5.10 -8.13 -11.19
C GLY A 7 6.10 -9.26 -11.45
N ILE A 8 5.74 -10.52 -11.14
CA ILE A 8 6.56 -11.70 -11.44
C ILE A 8 6.74 -11.87 -12.95
N ALA A 9 5.67 -11.75 -13.75
CA ALA A 9 5.74 -11.90 -15.21
C ALA A 9 6.66 -10.87 -15.85
N LEU A 10 6.57 -9.61 -15.40
CA LEU A 10 7.42 -8.52 -15.89
C LEU A 10 8.89 -8.76 -15.51
N LEU A 11 9.16 -9.11 -14.25
CA LEU A 11 10.51 -9.41 -13.77
C LEU A 11 11.10 -10.62 -14.49
N LYS A 12 10.32 -11.70 -14.67
CA LYS A 12 10.73 -12.90 -15.39
C LYS A 12 11.17 -12.57 -16.82
N THR A 13 10.36 -11.81 -17.54
CA THR A 13 10.71 -11.38 -18.91
C THR A 13 11.98 -10.53 -18.92
N ILE A 14 12.10 -9.55 -18.02
CA ILE A 14 13.25 -8.64 -17.96
C ILE A 14 14.54 -9.39 -17.64
N VAL A 15 14.49 -10.36 -16.72
CA VAL A 15 15.65 -11.15 -16.32
C VAL A 15 16.04 -12.15 -17.40
N GLU A 16 15.09 -12.92 -17.94
CA GLU A 16 15.35 -13.93 -18.99
C GLU A 16 15.87 -13.30 -20.29
N GLU A 17 15.40 -12.11 -20.65
CA GLU A 17 15.83 -11.40 -21.85
C GLU A 17 17.05 -10.49 -21.61
N GLY A 18 17.57 -10.42 -20.40
CA GLY A 18 18.74 -9.62 -20.05
C GLY A 18 18.52 -8.12 -20.17
N LEU A 19 17.27 -7.65 -20.00
CA LEU A 19 16.85 -6.25 -20.14
C LEU A 19 17.06 -5.41 -18.87
N TYR A 20 17.59 -6.01 -17.80
CA TYR A 20 17.88 -5.31 -16.56
C TYR A 20 19.15 -4.45 -16.66
N ASP A 21 19.25 -3.47 -15.81
CA ASP A 21 20.42 -2.60 -15.68
C ASP A 21 21.53 -3.32 -14.88
N ARG A 22 22.50 -3.87 -15.61
CA ARG A 22 23.59 -4.67 -15.02
C ARG A 22 24.42 -3.88 -14.03
N GLU A 23 24.79 -2.66 -14.38
CA GLU A 23 25.62 -1.80 -13.52
C GLU A 23 24.89 -1.48 -12.21
N PHE A 24 23.60 -1.13 -12.29
CA PHE A 24 22.79 -0.87 -11.12
C PHE A 24 22.65 -2.13 -10.25
N VAL A 25 22.35 -3.26 -10.85
CA VAL A 25 22.18 -4.54 -10.15
C VAL A 25 23.47 -4.93 -9.41
N GLU A 26 24.61 -4.90 -10.08
CA GLU A 26 25.90 -5.26 -9.47
C GLU A 26 26.32 -4.32 -8.34
N LYS A 27 26.04 -3.02 -8.48
CA LYS A 27 26.54 -2.01 -7.55
C LYS A 27 25.62 -1.75 -6.35
N TYR A 28 24.29 -1.84 -6.56
CA TYR A 28 23.30 -1.36 -5.60
C TYR A 28 22.32 -2.43 -5.10
N THR A 29 22.41 -3.67 -5.57
CA THR A 29 21.50 -4.72 -5.13
C THR A 29 22.22 -5.92 -4.54
N ILE A 30 21.49 -6.71 -3.77
CA ILE A 30 21.93 -8.00 -3.24
C ILE A 30 20.86 -9.06 -3.49
N GLY A 31 21.27 -10.32 -3.76
CA GLY A 31 20.34 -11.43 -3.91
C GLY A 31 19.63 -11.49 -5.27
N PHE A 32 20.25 -10.94 -6.31
CA PHE A 32 19.72 -11.04 -7.67
C PHE A 32 19.68 -12.50 -8.19
N ASP A 33 20.63 -13.31 -7.76
CA ASP A 33 20.67 -14.76 -7.99
C ASP A 33 19.43 -15.46 -7.42
N LYS A 34 19.05 -15.12 -6.20
CA LYS A 34 17.82 -15.65 -5.55
C LYS A 34 16.54 -15.16 -6.23
N LEU A 35 16.53 -13.94 -6.76
CA LEU A 35 15.43 -13.46 -7.57
C LEU A 35 15.29 -14.32 -8.83
N HIS A 36 16.38 -14.58 -9.52
CA HIS A 36 16.39 -15.41 -10.72
C HIS A 36 15.84 -16.82 -10.41
N GLU A 37 16.36 -17.48 -9.39
CA GLU A 37 15.89 -18.79 -8.93
C GLU A 37 14.38 -18.79 -8.61
N MET A 38 13.90 -17.76 -7.91
CA MET A 38 12.46 -17.62 -7.58
C MET A 38 11.61 -17.50 -8.85
N LEU A 39 12.06 -16.74 -9.85
CA LEU A 39 11.35 -16.54 -11.11
C LEU A 39 11.25 -17.81 -11.97
N GLU A 40 12.23 -18.71 -11.88
CA GLU A 40 12.18 -20.01 -12.57
C GLU A 40 11.01 -20.89 -12.10
N GLY A 41 10.57 -20.71 -10.86
CA GLY A 41 9.45 -21.47 -10.28
C GLY A 41 8.07 -21.13 -10.84
N TYR A 42 7.94 -20.13 -11.74
CA TYR A 42 6.67 -19.71 -12.34
C TYR A 42 6.67 -19.93 -13.85
N SER A 43 5.60 -20.52 -14.39
CA SER A 43 5.39 -20.59 -15.83
C SER A 43 4.59 -19.37 -16.33
N PHE A 44 4.78 -18.98 -17.60
CA PHE A 44 3.99 -17.91 -18.18
C PHE A 44 2.51 -18.26 -18.30
N GLU A 45 2.19 -19.53 -18.53
CA GLU A 45 0.82 -20.03 -18.59
C GLU A 45 0.09 -19.90 -17.25
N GLU A 46 0.80 -20.11 -16.14
CA GLU A 46 0.27 -19.86 -14.81
C GLU A 46 0.02 -18.36 -14.61
N LEU A 47 0.98 -17.52 -14.97
CA LEU A 47 0.88 -16.07 -14.82
C LEU A 47 -0.25 -15.48 -15.69
N GLU A 48 -0.47 -16.00 -16.91
CA GLU A 48 -1.60 -15.63 -17.75
C GLU A 48 -2.93 -15.99 -17.11
N ARG A 49 -3.04 -17.20 -16.57
CA ARG A 49 -4.26 -17.66 -15.88
C ARG A 49 -4.60 -16.80 -14.66
N GLU A 50 -3.60 -16.44 -13.86
CA GLU A 50 -3.80 -15.65 -12.62
C GLU A 50 -4.05 -14.16 -12.89
N THR A 51 -3.48 -13.63 -13.96
CA THR A 51 -3.60 -12.18 -14.29
C THR A 51 -4.70 -11.88 -15.29
N TRP A 52 -5.13 -12.85 -16.09
CA TRP A 52 -6.01 -12.69 -17.26
C TRP A 52 -5.42 -11.78 -18.36
N ILE A 53 -4.12 -11.60 -18.36
CA ILE A 53 -3.38 -10.81 -19.35
C ILE A 53 -2.60 -11.81 -20.20
N SER A 54 -2.67 -11.66 -21.53
CA SER A 54 -1.96 -12.56 -22.44
C SER A 54 -0.43 -12.52 -22.21
N ILE A 55 0.22 -13.66 -22.42
CA ILE A 55 1.68 -13.77 -22.32
C ILE A 55 2.36 -12.72 -23.21
N ASP A 56 1.85 -12.51 -24.41
CA ASP A 56 2.41 -11.55 -25.36
C ASP A 56 2.31 -10.11 -24.84
N ASP A 57 1.18 -9.73 -24.24
CA ASP A 57 0.98 -8.40 -23.67
C ASP A 57 1.87 -8.19 -22.45
N MET A 58 1.99 -9.19 -21.57
CA MET A 58 2.91 -9.10 -20.41
C MET A 58 4.36 -8.92 -20.87
N LYS A 59 4.83 -9.71 -21.84
CA LYS A 59 6.18 -9.58 -22.39
C LYS A 59 6.39 -8.25 -23.11
N LYS A 60 5.42 -7.81 -23.89
CA LYS A 60 5.46 -6.50 -24.56
C LYS A 60 5.55 -5.36 -23.56
N PHE A 61 4.76 -5.42 -22.49
CA PHE A 61 4.82 -4.41 -21.43
C PHE A 61 6.18 -4.41 -20.73
N ALA A 62 6.69 -5.58 -20.35
CA ALA A 62 8.00 -5.72 -19.71
C ALA A 62 9.13 -5.11 -20.55
N ARG A 63 9.16 -5.42 -21.86
CA ARG A 63 10.15 -4.86 -22.80
C ARG A 63 10.01 -3.35 -22.92
N THR A 64 8.77 -2.84 -23.06
CA THR A 64 8.51 -1.41 -23.16
C THR A 64 8.99 -0.68 -21.91
N TYR A 65 8.66 -1.18 -20.73
CA TYR A 65 9.09 -0.58 -19.48
C TYR A 65 10.61 -0.59 -19.30
N ALA A 66 11.26 -1.72 -19.58
CA ALA A 66 12.71 -1.86 -19.39
C ALA A 66 13.54 -1.04 -20.39
N THR A 67 13.00 -0.76 -21.58
CA THR A 67 13.72 -0.01 -22.64
C THR A 67 13.38 1.47 -22.70
N SER A 68 12.24 1.89 -22.10
CA SER A 68 11.86 3.30 -22.02
C SER A 68 12.48 3.90 -20.75
N LYS A 69 13.58 4.60 -20.89
CA LYS A 69 14.30 5.21 -19.75
C LYS A 69 14.36 6.73 -19.88
N PRO A 70 14.08 7.48 -18.81
CA PRO A 70 13.59 7.02 -17.51
C PRO A 70 12.13 6.58 -17.55
N ALA A 71 11.72 5.66 -16.67
CA ALA A 71 10.36 5.20 -16.52
C ALA A 71 9.90 5.23 -15.06
N VAL A 72 8.59 5.37 -14.87
CA VAL A 72 7.97 5.45 -13.54
C VAL A 72 6.80 4.48 -13.45
N ILE A 73 6.59 3.86 -12.29
CA ILE A 73 5.39 3.09 -12.00
C ILE A 73 4.65 3.78 -10.86
N GLN A 74 3.48 4.35 -11.18
CA GLN A 74 2.60 4.88 -10.16
C GLN A 74 1.82 3.75 -9.50
N THR A 75 1.89 3.66 -8.19
CA THR A 75 1.12 2.73 -7.37
C THR A 75 0.04 3.48 -6.60
N GLY A 76 -1.08 2.80 -6.35
CA GLY A 76 -2.20 3.35 -5.58
C GLY A 76 -2.56 2.45 -4.41
N ASN A 77 -3.46 2.93 -3.56
CA ASN A 77 -3.93 2.23 -2.36
C ASN A 77 -4.38 0.78 -2.59
N PRO A 78 -5.00 0.39 -3.72
CA PRO A 78 -5.38 -1.01 -3.92
C PRO A 78 -4.20 -1.99 -3.85
N LEU A 79 -2.98 -1.57 -4.18
CA LEU A 79 -1.82 -2.46 -4.13
C LEU A 79 -1.48 -2.89 -2.70
N ASP A 80 -1.62 -2.01 -1.72
CA ASP A 80 -1.29 -2.27 -0.32
C ASP A 80 -2.50 -2.67 0.55
N GLN A 81 -3.71 -2.71 -0.05
CA GLN A 81 -4.95 -3.14 0.63
C GLN A 81 -5.45 -4.52 0.20
N THR A 82 -4.63 -5.31 -0.49
CA THR A 82 -4.98 -6.65 -0.95
C THR A 82 -4.22 -7.73 -0.15
N PRO A 83 -4.70 -8.99 -0.15
CA PRO A 83 -3.90 -10.11 0.33
C PRO A 83 -2.54 -10.14 -0.37
N ASN A 84 -1.48 -10.45 0.37
CA ASN A 84 -0.09 -10.42 -0.11
C ASN A 84 0.42 -9.04 -0.56
N SER A 85 -0.20 -7.96 -0.12
CA SER A 85 0.19 -6.59 -0.45
C SER A 85 1.69 -6.34 -0.25
N TYR A 86 2.28 -6.83 0.84
CA TYR A 86 3.71 -6.70 1.10
C TYR A 86 4.56 -7.27 -0.03
N GLN A 87 4.24 -8.48 -0.52
CA GLN A 87 4.98 -9.11 -1.60
C GLN A 87 4.75 -8.40 -2.94
N SER A 88 3.54 -7.95 -3.21
CA SER A 88 3.21 -7.18 -4.41
C SER A 88 3.98 -5.85 -4.45
N CYS A 89 3.97 -5.09 -3.36
CA CYS A 89 4.75 -3.85 -3.25
C CYS A 89 6.26 -4.10 -3.39
N ARG A 90 6.76 -5.19 -2.80
CA ARG A 90 8.16 -5.58 -2.91
C ARG A 90 8.56 -5.90 -4.35
N LEU A 91 7.74 -6.67 -5.09
CA LEU A 91 7.99 -7.00 -6.49
C LEU A 91 8.04 -5.75 -7.38
N ILE A 92 7.12 -4.80 -7.18
CA ILE A 92 7.16 -3.52 -7.90
C ILE A 92 8.42 -2.72 -7.56
N SER A 93 8.85 -2.73 -6.30
CA SER A 93 10.09 -2.06 -5.89
C SER A 93 11.34 -2.72 -6.52
N ILE A 94 11.35 -4.05 -6.60
CA ILE A 94 12.42 -4.80 -7.29
C ILE A 94 12.43 -4.45 -8.78
N LEU A 95 11.25 -4.37 -9.42
CA LEU A 95 11.13 -4.01 -10.83
C LEU A 95 11.73 -2.64 -11.13
N ARG A 96 11.48 -1.64 -10.28
CA ARG A 96 12.08 -0.29 -10.37
C ARG A 96 13.60 -0.34 -10.24
N ALA A 97 14.09 -1.12 -9.28
CA ALA A 97 15.53 -1.25 -9.01
C ALA A 97 16.25 -1.97 -10.15
N VAL A 98 15.80 -3.15 -10.55
CA VAL A 98 16.52 -3.95 -11.58
C VAL A 98 16.53 -3.28 -12.95
N THR A 99 15.61 -2.37 -13.22
CA THR A 99 15.61 -1.59 -14.46
C THR A 99 16.39 -0.27 -14.37
N GLY A 100 16.99 0.04 -13.21
CA GLY A 100 17.77 1.26 -13.01
C GLY A 100 16.93 2.55 -13.04
N ASN A 101 15.63 2.45 -12.73
CA ASN A 101 14.72 3.59 -12.68
C ASN A 101 14.60 4.21 -11.29
N LEU A 102 15.34 3.71 -10.30
CA LEU A 102 15.32 4.18 -8.93
C LEU A 102 16.35 5.29 -8.71
N ASP A 103 15.91 6.39 -8.11
CA ASP A 103 16.70 7.57 -7.73
C ASP A 103 17.41 8.25 -8.91
N VAL A 104 16.74 8.30 -10.05
CA VAL A 104 17.20 8.97 -11.27
C VAL A 104 16.22 10.08 -11.69
N PRO A 105 16.68 11.19 -12.27
CA PRO A 105 15.81 12.24 -12.77
C PRO A 105 14.81 11.73 -13.81
N GLY A 106 13.52 11.95 -13.56
CA GLY A 106 12.42 11.44 -14.41
C GLY A 106 12.02 10.00 -14.15
N GLY A 107 12.71 9.29 -13.25
CA GLY A 107 12.32 7.99 -12.71
C GLY A 107 11.70 8.11 -11.33
N GLU A 108 11.83 7.05 -10.54
CA GLU A 108 11.37 7.01 -9.15
C GLU A 108 12.38 7.71 -8.24
N VAL A 109 12.00 8.84 -7.69
CA VAL A 109 12.88 9.62 -6.79
C VAL A 109 12.57 9.29 -5.34
N VAL A 110 13.62 8.98 -4.57
CA VAL A 110 13.54 8.86 -3.11
C VAL A 110 13.54 10.28 -2.52
N ALA A 111 12.33 10.84 -2.37
CA ALA A 111 12.17 12.17 -1.81
C ALA A 111 12.43 12.17 -0.31
N ASN A 112 13.17 13.17 0.17
CA ASN A 112 13.18 13.49 1.60
C ASN A 112 11.81 14.01 2.01
N GLY A 113 11.25 13.46 3.09
CA GLY A 113 9.99 13.93 3.64
C GLY A 113 10.08 15.42 4.03
N VAL A 114 9.00 16.16 3.82
CA VAL A 114 8.88 17.50 4.37
C VAL A 114 8.94 17.40 5.89
N PRO A 115 9.80 18.16 6.60
CA PRO A 115 9.84 18.12 8.05
C PRO A 115 8.54 18.70 8.60
N PHE A 116 7.76 17.85 9.25
CA PHE A 116 6.58 18.25 9.99
C PHE A 116 6.92 18.39 11.49
N LEU A 117 6.27 19.35 12.15
CA LEU A 117 6.28 19.38 13.60
C LEU A 117 5.67 18.07 14.13
N ASN A 118 6.41 17.34 14.93
CA ASN A 118 5.91 16.11 15.51
C ASN A 118 4.99 16.41 16.69
N ILE A 119 3.69 16.49 16.42
CA ILE A 119 2.66 16.71 17.46
C ILE A 119 2.73 15.63 18.54
N LYS A 120 3.27 14.45 18.20
CA LYS A 120 3.44 13.34 19.14
C LYS A 120 4.36 13.66 20.31
N ASP A 121 5.28 14.59 20.14
CA ASP A 121 6.22 14.99 21.19
C ASP A 121 5.61 15.99 22.19
N VAL A 122 4.45 16.57 21.86
CA VAL A 122 3.77 17.56 22.68
C VAL A 122 2.78 16.93 23.67
N GLU A 123 2.40 15.69 23.48
CA GLU A 123 1.43 14.98 24.32
C GLU A 123 2.08 13.92 25.23
N ASP A 124 1.81 14.01 26.52
CA ASP A 124 2.06 12.90 27.45
C ASP A 124 1.01 11.79 27.24
N ARG A 125 1.36 10.84 26.36
CA ARG A 125 0.50 9.69 26.01
C ARG A 125 0.53 8.59 27.06
N SER A 126 1.46 8.63 28.00
CA SER A 126 1.68 7.55 28.96
C SER A 126 0.51 7.31 29.91
N LYS A 127 -0.42 8.26 30.02
CA LYS A 127 -1.55 8.24 30.94
C LYS A 127 -2.91 8.04 30.28
N ARG A 128 -2.98 7.94 28.95
CA ARG A 128 -4.25 7.81 28.24
C ARG A 128 -4.47 6.38 27.74
N LEU A 129 -5.60 5.82 28.09
CA LEU A 129 -6.07 4.59 27.47
C LEU A 129 -6.44 4.89 26.01
N MET A 130 -5.82 4.20 25.07
CA MET A 130 -6.07 4.39 23.64
C MET A 130 -6.99 3.28 23.12
N ILE A 131 -8.01 3.65 22.36
CA ILE A 131 -8.89 2.67 21.69
C ILE A 131 -8.01 1.83 20.74
N GLY A 132 -8.19 0.50 20.81
CA GLY A 132 -7.42 -0.42 19.98
C GLY A 132 -5.96 -0.63 20.46
N SER A 133 -5.66 -0.31 21.72
CA SER A 133 -4.31 -0.50 22.30
C SER A 133 -3.88 -1.98 22.33
N GLU A 134 -4.78 -2.92 22.24
CA GLU A 134 -4.52 -4.35 22.05
C GLU A 134 -3.86 -4.66 20.70
N PHE A 135 -4.06 -3.85 19.69
CA PHE A 135 -3.43 -3.97 18.37
C PHE A 135 -2.07 -3.28 18.36
N LYS A 136 -1.03 -4.02 18.75
CA LYS A 136 0.32 -3.50 19.00
C LYS A 136 0.89 -2.66 17.86
N VAL A 137 0.64 -3.03 16.59
CA VAL A 137 1.16 -2.29 15.43
C VAL A 137 0.49 -0.94 15.31
N ALA A 138 -0.84 -0.87 15.36
CA ALA A 138 -1.58 0.39 15.30
C ALA A 138 -1.22 1.30 16.49
N ALA A 139 -1.15 0.72 17.69
CA ALA A 139 -0.77 1.44 18.90
C ALA A 139 0.65 2.02 18.82
N SER A 140 1.63 1.28 18.28
CA SER A 140 3.00 1.77 18.11
C SER A 140 3.10 2.95 17.13
N LEU A 141 2.20 3.03 16.16
CA LEU A 141 2.08 4.14 15.22
C LEU A 141 1.26 5.31 15.78
N GLY A 142 0.65 5.14 16.97
CA GLY A 142 -0.24 6.12 17.56
C GLY A 142 -1.57 6.24 16.81
N LEU A 143 -2.03 5.15 16.21
CA LEU A 143 -3.28 5.07 15.45
C LEU A 143 -4.30 4.23 16.20
N ALA A 144 -5.56 4.66 16.20
CA ALA A 144 -6.69 3.86 16.63
C ALA A 144 -7.36 3.25 15.39
N PRO A 145 -7.62 1.91 15.35
CA PRO A 145 -8.36 1.31 14.25
C PRO A 145 -9.76 1.91 14.15
N SER A 146 -10.17 2.31 12.94
CA SER A 146 -11.45 3.01 12.75
C SER A 146 -12.67 2.18 13.20
N GLN A 147 -12.62 0.86 13.01
CA GLN A 147 -13.70 -0.04 13.45
C GLN A 147 -13.86 -0.08 14.97
N ASP A 148 -12.75 0.03 15.72
CA ASP A 148 -12.81 0.07 17.19
C ASP A 148 -13.28 1.44 17.69
N VAL A 149 -12.93 2.52 17.00
CA VAL A 149 -13.48 3.85 17.27
C VAL A 149 -15.01 3.85 17.07
N LEU A 150 -15.50 3.27 15.96
CA LEU A 150 -16.93 3.15 15.71
C LEU A 150 -17.62 2.27 16.78
N ARG A 151 -17.01 1.15 17.16
CA ARG A 151 -17.52 0.30 18.24
C ARG A 151 -17.63 1.06 19.56
N ALA A 152 -16.59 1.81 19.94
CA ALA A 152 -16.58 2.58 21.15
C ALA A 152 -17.70 3.64 21.21
N SER A 153 -18.13 4.18 20.07
CA SER A 153 -19.22 5.17 20.01
C SER A 153 -20.55 4.64 20.52
N TYR A 154 -20.83 3.34 20.34
CA TYR A 154 -22.09 2.75 20.81
C TYR A 154 -21.94 1.80 22.00
N THR A 155 -20.72 1.34 22.33
CA THR A 155 -20.48 0.47 23.50
C THR A 155 -19.96 1.25 24.71
N SER A 156 -19.40 2.43 24.49
CA SER A 156 -18.70 3.23 25.50
C SER A 156 -17.47 2.52 26.09
N ASP A 157 -16.89 1.58 25.36
CA ASP A 157 -15.71 0.81 25.78
C ASP A 157 -14.52 1.12 24.85
N PRO A 158 -13.41 1.57 25.39
CA PRO A 158 -13.02 1.81 26.79
C PRO A 158 -13.54 3.12 27.39
N TYR A 159 -14.10 4.00 26.58
CA TYR A 159 -14.76 5.23 27.02
C TYR A 159 -15.76 5.72 25.95
N PRO A 160 -16.77 6.55 26.33
CA PRO A 160 -17.75 7.03 25.36
C PRO A 160 -17.12 8.05 24.37
N ILE A 161 -17.43 7.87 23.10
CA ILE A 161 -17.19 8.89 22.07
C ILE A 161 -18.49 9.66 21.90
N LYS A 162 -18.46 10.97 22.16
CA LYS A 162 -19.63 11.80 22.19
C LYS A 162 -19.81 12.73 21.02
N ALA A 163 -18.69 13.11 20.37
CA ALA A 163 -18.72 14.03 19.25
C ALA A 163 -17.80 13.58 18.12
N SER A 164 -18.17 13.90 16.89
CA SER A 164 -17.34 13.66 15.71
C SER A 164 -17.39 14.84 14.75
N LEU A 165 -16.23 15.15 14.18
CA LEU A 165 -16.09 16.08 13.05
C LEU A 165 -15.59 15.25 11.85
N ILE A 166 -16.34 15.29 10.74
CA ILE A 166 -16.04 14.53 9.53
C ILE A 166 -15.75 15.51 8.40
N PHE A 167 -14.56 15.40 7.81
CA PHE A 167 -14.12 16.26 6.71
C PHE A 167 -13.80 15.41 5.48
N GLY A 168 -14.42 15.73 4.32
CA GLY A 168 -14.12 15.10 3.03
C GLY A 168 -14.23 13.58 3.03
N SER A 169 -15.16 13.01 3.80
CA SER A 169 -15.34 11.57 3.97
C SER A 169 -16.79 11.20 4.21
N ASN A 170 -17.19 10.05 3.67
CA ASN A 170 -18.50 9.46 3.94
C ASN A 170 -18.34 8.07 4.59
N PRO A 171 -18.23 7.99 5.91
CA PRO A 171 -18.05 6.72 6.60
C PRO A 171 -19.15 5.68 6.34
N LEU A 172 -20.38 6.11 6.10
CA LEU A 172 -21.50 5.21 5.76
C LEU A 172 -21.30 4.47 4.45
N MET A 173 -20.56 5.07 3.51
CA MET A 173 -20.30 4.48 2.19
C MET A 173 -18.94 3.79 2.12
N THR A 174 -17.96 4.24 2.89
CA THR A 174 -16.57 3.81 2.74
C THR A 174 -16.13 2.76 3.75
N TYR A 175 -16.77 2.67 4.90
CA TYR A 175 -16.41 1.67 5.90
C TYR A 175 -17.25 0.40 5.76
N ALA A 176 -16.63 -0.72 6.09
CA ALA A 176 -17.33 -1.99 6.21
C ALA A 176 -18.37 -1.92 7.33
N ASN A 177 -19.42 -2.76 7.23
CA ASN A 177 -20.51 -2.82 8.22
C ASN A 177 -21.27 -1.51 8.35
N THR A 178 -21.96 -1.10 7.28
CA THR A 178 -22.77 0.14 7.24
C THR A 178 -23.76 0.26 8.40
N GLU A 179 -24.36 -0.86 8.85
CA GLU A 179 -25.27 -0.86 9.99
C GLU A 179 -24.56 -0.45 11.30
N GLY A 180 -23.37 -0.99 11.53
CA GLY A 180 -22.54 -0.61 12.68
C GLY A 180 -22.10 0.84 12.62
N VAL A 181 -21.74 1.34 11.43
CA VAL A 181 -21.38 2.76 11.22
C VAL A 181 -22.57 3.67 11.49
N HIS A 182 -23.77 3.32 10.97
CA HIS A 182 -24.99 4.08 11.24
C HIS A 182 -25.30 4.12 12.74
N LYS A 183 -25.21 2.98 13.42
CA LYS A 183 -25.40 2.90 14.87
C LYS A 183 -24.41 3.76 15.64
N ALA A 184 -23.15 3.76 15.23
CA ALA A 184 -22.11 4.60 15.83
C ALA A 184 -22.41 6.10 15.68
N ILE A 185 -22.79 6.52 14.48
CA ILE A 185 -23.11 7.92 14.17
C ILE A 185 -24.36 8.39 14.97
N MET A 186 -25.40 7.58 15.01
CA MET A 186 -26.63 7.90 15.73
C MET A 186 -26.48 7.88 17.26
N GLY A 187 -25.43 7.25 17.75
CA GLY A 187 -25.09 7.25 19.18
C GLY A 187 -24.29 8.46 19.65
N LEU A 188 -23.88 9.36 18.78
CA LEU A 188 -23.14 10.56 19.13
C LEU A 188 -24.05 11.66 19.66
N ASP A 189 -23.59 12.42 20.65
CA ASP A 189 -24.28 13.61 21.13
C ASP A 189 -24.19 14.79 20.14
N PHE A 190 -23.12 14.80 19.31
CA PHE A 190 -22.88 15.82 18.31
C PHE A 190 -22.12 15.29 17.11
N ILE A 191 -22.53 15.69 15.92
CA ILE A 191 -21.81 15.46 14.68
C ILE A 191 -21.83 16.69 13.80
N ALA A 192 -20.69 17.01 13.19
CA ALA A 192 -20.60 17.99 12.12
C ALA A 192 -19.84 17.42 10.94
N THR A 193 -20.33 17.70 9.75
CA THR A 193 -19.73 17.25 8.50
C THR A 193 -19.39 18.41 7.59
N ALA A 194 -18.22 18.37 6.96
CA ALA A 194 -17.85 19.28 5.89
C ALA A 194 -17.63 18.43 4.62
N GLU A 195 -18.60 18.45 3.74
CA GLU A 195 -18.66 17.63 2.54
C GLU A 195 -19.24 18.43 1.37
N PHE A 196 -18.99 17.99 0.13
CA PHE A 196 -19.53 18.64 -1.07
C PHE A 196 -21.03 18.40 -1.26
N PHE A 197 -21.54 17.28 -0.74
CA PHE A 197 -22.94 16.90 -0.86
C PHE A 197 -23.53 16.67 0.54
N MET A 198 -24.79 17.11 0.69
CA MET A 198 -25.59 16.86 1.89
C MET A 198 -26.43 15.59 1.72
#